data_fe4f0a13edc7f23cbfe6e22a43995d11
#
_entry.id   fe4f0a13edc7f23cbfe6e22a43995d11
#
_cell.length_a   1.000
_cell.length_b   1.000
_cell.length_c   1.000
_cell.angle_alpha   90.00
_cell.angle_beta   90.00
_cell.angle_gamma   90.00
#
_symmetry.space_group_name_H-M   'P 1'
#
loop_
_entity.id
_entity.type
_entity.pdbx_description
1 polymer ?
#
loop_
_entity_poly.entity_id
_entity_poly.type
_entity_poly.pdbx_seq_one_letter_code
_entity_poly.pdbx_strand_id
1 'polypeptide(L)'
;MNDNLILIEDKSIENFEPITSTRTSLEMQFGAGSFYEQLKKEAKFNNISIFIRNHLKETTKRKLKDVNIGKIDFEGNVTIINALINLNDKNVIKLLNNKGRFIAKTGQQLICARIPSSIIKDIDNNNSYEFIGKISKFKDYSIKQIDSNCLIKYPWDYIKESGESINKQYKFFNKRSDNKKNIKLISDSKK
;
A
#
# COMPACT_ATOMS: atom_id res chain seq x y z
N MET A 1 14.29 -2.56 -14.75
CA MET A 1 12.97 -3.19 -14.95
C MET A 1 11.93 -2.27 -14.36
N ASN A 2 11.00 -1.82 -15.19
CA ASN A 2 9.91 -0.95 -14.73
C ASN A 2 8.92 -1.80 -13.93
N ASP A 3 8.87 -1.59 -12.63
CA ASP A 3 7.90 -2.26 -11.77
C ASP A 3 6.61 -1.43 -11.75
N ASN A 4 5.50 -2.04 -12.16
CA ASN A 4 4.17 -1.44 -12.15
C ASN A 4 3.42 -1.88 -10.89
N LEU A 5 2.62 -0.98 -10.33
CA LEU A 5 1.86 -1.21 -9.11
C LEU A 5 0.37 -1.00 -9.34
N ILE A 6 -0.43 -1.89 -8.82
CA ILE A 6 -1.85 -1.69 -8.62
C ILE A 6 -2.17 -1.75 -7.13
N LEU A 7 -2.75 -0.69 -6.60
CA LEU A 7 -3.29 -0.64 -5.25
C LEU A 7 -4.80 -0.81 -5.30
N ILE A 8 -5.34 -1.70 -4.46
CA ILE A 8 -6.76 -2.04 -4.46
C ILE A 8 -7.33 -1.97 -3.05
N GLU A 9 -8.40 -1.22 -2.86
CA GLU A 9 -9.25 -1.33 -1.68
C GLU A 9 -10.16 -2.55 -1.81
N ASP A 10 -10.11 -3.47 -0.84
CA ASP A 10 -11.06 -4.57 -0.74
C ASP A 10 -12.23 -4.21 0.19
N LYS A 11 -13.18 -5.14 0.34
CA LYS A 11 -14.36 -4.95 1.18
C LYS A 11 -14.04 -4.66 2.65
N SER A 12 -12.87 -5.08 3.14
CA SER A 12 -12.46 -4.85 4.53
C SER A 12 -12.27 -3.38 4.88
N ILE A 13 -12.22 -2.49 3.87
CA ILE A 13 -12.20 -1.04 4.10
C ILE A 13 -13.45 -0.53 4.84
N GLU A 14 -14.56 -1.26 4.74
CA GLU A 14 -15.81 -0.93 5.46
C GLU A 14 -15.63 -0.99 6.98
N ASN A 15 -14.70 -1.79 7.49
CA ASN A 15 -14.37 -1.83 8.92
C ASN A 15 -13.77 -0.52 9.45
N PHE A 16 -13.36 0.37 8.55
CA PHE A 16 -12.76 1.66 8.89
C PHE A 16 -13.75 2.83 8.82
N GLU A 17 -15.03 2.55 8.58
CA GLU A 17 -16.06 3.58 8.64
C GLU A 17 -16.21 4.12 10.09
N PRO A 18 -16.47 5.42 10.28
CA PRO A 18 -16.68 6.45 9.25
C PRO A 18 -15.41 7.14 8.72
N ILE A 19 -14.22 6.74 9.16
CA ILE A 19 -12.94 7.42 8.81
C ILE A 19 -12.73 7.41 7.30
N THR A 20 -13.07 6.31 6.65
CA THR A 20 -12.89 6.07 5.22
C THR A 20 -14.05 6.52 4.35
N SER A 21 -15.14 7.06 4.91
CA SER A 21 -16.30 7.56 4.14
C SER A 21 -15.92 8.70 3.17
N THR A 22 -14.92 9.52 3.55
CA THR A 22 -14.53 10.72 2.79
C THR A 22 -13.09 10.68 2.26
N ARG A 23 -12.36 9.61 2.53
CA ARG A 23 -10.97 9.41 2.11
C ARG A 23 -10.66 7.95 1.84
N THR A 24 -9.64 7.70 1.03
CA THR A 24 -9.13 6.35 0.79
C THR A 24 -8.23 5.88 1.93
N SER A 25 -8.01 4.56 2.03
CA SER A 25 -6.99 4.00 2.92
C SER A 25 -5.58 4.54 2.61
N LEU A 26 -5.31 4.90 1.37
CA LEU A 26 -4.03 5.46 0.92
C LEU A 26 -3.71 6.82 1.56
N GLU A 27 -4.75 7.58 1.92
CA GLU A 27 -4.64 8.90 2.55
C GLU A 27 -4.59 8.83 4.08
N MET A 28 -4.79 7.64 4.66
CA MET A 28 -4.72 7.47 6.11
C MET A 28 -3.27 7.65 6.59
N GLN A 29 -3.13 8.29 7.75
CA GLN A 29 -1.83 8.56 8.37
C GLN A 29 -1.18 7.26 8.85
N PHE A 30 -0.02 6.91 8.30
CA PHE A 30 0.76 5.74 8.69
C PHE A 30 2.20 6.16 9.08
N GLY A 31 2.44 6.30 10.35
CA GLY A 31 3.69 6.90 10.83
C GLY A 31 3.75 8.40 10.57
N ALA A 32 4.88 8.90 10.08
CA ALA A 32 5.12 10.32 9.79
C ALA A 32 4.64 10.77 8.39
N GLY A 33 3.75 10.02 7.75
CA GLY A 33 3.17 10.39 6.45
C GLY A 33 1.94 9.54 6.14
N SER A 34 1.33 9.74 4.97
CA SER A 34 0.24 8.90 4.51
C SER A 34 0.73 7.48 4.21
N PHE A 35 -0.18 6.50 4.21
CA PHE A 35 0.14 5.13 3.80
C PHE A 35 0.79 5.10 2.41
N TYR A 36 0.26 5.88 1.46
CA TYR A 36 0.81 5.99 0.11
C TYR A 36 2.26 6.49 0.09
N GLU A 37 2.58 7.51 0.88
CA GLU A 37 3.95 8.03 1.00
C GLU A 37 4.91 7.00 1.62
N GLN A 38 4.45 6.26 2.61
CA GLN A 38 5.28 5.20 3.22
C GLN A 38 5.53 4.05 2.24
N LEU A 39 4.50 3.62 1.50
CA LEU A 39 4.65 2.58 0.49
C LEU A 39 5.67 2.97 -0.59
N LYS A 40 5.68 4.21 -1.04
CA LYS A 40 6.68 4.73 -2.01
C LYS A 40 8.10 4.73 -1.46
N LYS A 41 8.30 4.76 -0.15
CA LYS A 41 9.63 4.63 0.48
C LYS A 41 10.09 3.19 0.54
N GLU A 42 9.18 2.25 0.80
CA GLU A 42 9.48 0.82 0.92
C GLU A 42 9.72 0.13 -0.43
N ALA A 43 9.07 0.61 -1.48
CA ALA A 43 9.21 0.03 -2.82
C ALA A 43 9.13 1.11 -3.91
N LYS A 44 9.98 0.99 -4.92
CA LYS A 44 10.02 1.91 -6.06
C LYS A 44 9.20 1.35 -7.21
N PHE A 45 8.14 2.09 -7.59
CA PHE A 45 7.30 1.77 -8.74
C PHE A 45 7.30 2.94 -9.71
N ASN A 46 7.30 2.65 -11.02
CA ASN A 46 7.30 3.70 -12.05
C ASN A 46 5.88 4.11 -12.42
N ASN A 47 4.98 3.13 -12.55
CA ASN A 47 3.58 3.37 -12.89
C ASN A 47 2.72 2.84 -11.75
N ILE A 48 1.80 3.67 -11.29
CA ILE A 48 0.90 3.34 -10.18
C ILE A 48 -0.53 3.54 -10.64
N SER A 49 -1.33 2.48 -10.53
CA SER A 49 -2.78 2.52 -10.72
C SER A 49 -3.47 2.20 -9.41
N ILE A 50 -4.58 2.86 -9.13
CA ILE A 50 -5.35 2.65 -7.92
C ILE A 50 -6.80 2.33 -8.23
N PHE A 51 -7.34 1.33 -7.53
CA PHE A 51 -8.73 0.90 -7.62
C PHE A 51 -9.39 1.11 -6.26
N ILE A 52 -10.27 2.08 -6.21
CA ILE A 52 -10.93 2.59 -5.01
C ILE A 52 -12.43 2.74 -5.24
N ARG A 53 -13.17 3.01 -4.18
CA ARG A 53 -14.61 3.27 -4.23
C ARG A 53 -14.94 4.45 -5.15
N ASN A 54 -16.01 4.30 -5.94
CA ASN A 54 -16.33 5.24 -7.02
C ASN A 54 -16.51 6.70 -6.56
N HIS A 55 -17.15 6.92 -5.40
CA HIS A 55 -17.40 8.27 -4.87
C HIS A 55 -16.13 9.01 -4.44
N LEU A 56 -14.99 8.31 -4.27
CA LEU A 56 -13.71 8.91 -3.90
C LEU A 56 -12.80 9.22 -5.09
N LYS A 57 -13.11 8.74 -6.29
CA LYS A 57 -12.22 8.84 -7.46
C LYS A 57 -11.82 10.28 -7.77
N GLU A 58 -12.79 11.20 -7.84
CA GLU A 58 -12.52 12.60 -8.18
C GLU A 58 -11.71 13.32 -7.09
N THR A 59 -12.02 13.06 -5.82
CA THR A 59 -11.29 13.65 -4.69
C THR A 59 -9.86 13.16 -4.66
N THR A 60 -9.64 11.86 -4.84
CA THR A 60 -8.31 11.24 -4.85
C THR A 60 -7.48 11.71 -6.04
N LYS A 61 -8.09 11.88 -7.23
CA LYS A 61 -7.40 12.39 -8.42
C LYS A 61 -6.84 13.81 -8.23
N ARG A 62 -7.54 14.64 -7.46
CA ARG A 62 -7.07 15.99 -7.12
C ARG A 62 -5.85 15.98 -6.19
N LYS A 63 -5.78 15.00 -5.29
CA LYS A 63 -4.73 14.89 -4.27
C LYS A 63 -3.50 14.12 -4.76
N LEU A 64 -3.71 13.01 -5.46
CA LEU A 64 -2.66 12.14 -5.98
C LEU A 64 -2.56 12.31 -7.50
N LYS A 65 -1.63 13.20 -7.93
CA LYS A 65 -1.47 13.54 -9.36
C LYS A 65 -0.60 12.56 -10.12
N ASP A 66 0.16 11.74 -9.42
CA ASP A 66 1.15 10.79 -9.97
C ASP A 66 0.60 9.36 -10.10
N VAL A 67 -0.73 9.19 -10.07
CA VAL A 67 -1.40 7.88 -10.15
C VAL A 67 -2.51 7.86 -11.19
N ASN A 68 -2.72 6.69 -11.79
CA ASN A 68 -3.89 6.41 -12.62
C ASN A 68 -5.03 5.84 -11.77
N ILE A 69 -6.25 6.36 -11.93
CA ILE A 69 -7.41 5.89 -11.16
C ILE A 69 -8.30 5.03 -12.05
N GLY A 70 -8.48 3.75 -11.68
CA GLY A 70 -9.35 2.81 -12.36
C GLY A 70 -8.92 2.43 -13.78
N LYS A 71 -7.63 2.65 -14.13
CA LYS A 71 -7.08 2.31 -15.45
C LYS A 71 -5.76 1.57 -15.30
N ILE A 72 -5.50 0.67 -16.25
CA ILE A 72 -4.24 -0.08 -16.36
C ILE A 72 -3.61 0.26 -17.70
N ASP A 73 -2.73 1.26 -17.71
CA ASP A 73 -2.09 1.80 -18.92
C ASP A 73 -0.61 1.37 -19.03
N PHE A 74 -0.29 0.15 -18.58
CA PHE A 74 1.07 -0.36 -18.62
C PHE A 74 1.13 -1.82 -19.01
N GLU A 75 2.28 -2.26 -19.48
CA GLU A 75 2.57 -3.62 -19.92
C GLU A 75 3.60 -4.31 -19.02
N GLY A 76 3.70 -5.64 -19.14
CA GLY A 76 4.64 -6.44 -18.39
C GLY A 76 4.07 -6.99 -17.08
N ASN A 77 4.95 -7.28 -16.13
CA ASN A 77 4.51 -7.76 -14.82
C ASN A 77 4.03 -6.59 -13.95
N VAL A 78 3.00 -6.85 -13.18
CA VAL A 78 2.43 -5.90 -12.23
C VAL A 78 2.38 -6.50 -10.84
N THR A 79 2.72 -5.70 -9.85
CA THR A 79 2.53 -6.02 -8.44
C THR A 79 1.19 -5.44 -8.01
N ILE A 80 0.29 -6.28 -7.53
CA ILE A 80 -1.03 -5.89 -7.03
C ILE A 80 -0.99 -6.00 -5.52
N ILE A 81 -1.43 -4.97 -4.82
CA ILE A 81 -1.34 -4.86 -3.37
C ILE A 81 -2.70 -4.46 -2.81
N ASN A 82 -3.12 -5.15 -1.76
CA ASN A 82 -4.23 -4.69 -0.93
C ASN A 82 -3.83 -3.38 -0.22
N ALA A 83 -4.65 -2.37 -0.28
CA ALA A 83 -4.38 -1.06 0.31
C ALA A 83 -4.44 -1.04 1.86
N LEU A 84 -4.74 -2.17 2.49
CA LEU A 84 -4.71 -2.37 3.94
C LEU A 84 -3.53 -3.24 4.40
N ILE A 85 -2.49 -3.43 3.56
CA ILE A 85 -1.31 -4.19 3.98
C ILE A 85 -0.58 -3.49 5.14
N ASN A 86 -0.02 -4.29 6.03
CA ASN A 86 0.81 -3.81 7.12
C ASN A 86 2.27 -3.63 6.64
N LEU A 87 2.68 -2.40 6.39
CA LEU A 87 4.05 -2.07 5.97
C LEU A 87 5.11 -2.32 7.07
N ASN A 88 4.70 -2.61 8.31
CA ASN A 88 5.62 -3.01 9.37
C ASN A 88 5.94 -4.51 9.35
N ASP A 89 5.11 -5.33 8.69
CA ASP A 89 5.32 -6.76 8.62
C ASP A 89 6.45 -7.11 7.64
N LYS A 90 7.43 -7.89 8.13
CA LYS A 90 8.60 -8.31 7.34
C LYS A 90 8.22 -9.18 6.14
N ASN A 91 7.14 -9.96 6.23
CA ASN A 91 6.67 -10.79 5.13
C ASN A 91 6.09 -9.93 4.01
N VAL A 92 5.34 -8.87 4.36
CA VAL A 92 4.86 -7.88 3.38
C VAL A 92 6.04 -7.26 2.62
N ILE A 93 7.07 -6.79 3.32
CA ILE A 93 8.25 -6.21 2.67
C ILE A 93 8.97 -7.22 1.76
N LYS A 94 9.08 -8.48 2.18
CA LYS A 94 9.64 -9.55 1.34
C LYS A 94 8.81 -9.79 0.08
N LEU A 95 7.46 -9.74 0.19
CA LEU A 95 6.56 -9.90 -0.96
C LEU A 95 6.69 -8.74 -1.95
N LEU A 96 6.75 -7.50 -1.46
CA LEU A 96 6.93 -6.29 -2.30
C LEU A 96 8.22 -6.35 -3.13
N ASN A 97 9.27 -6.93 -2.57
CA ASN A 97 10.58 -7.06 -3.22
C ASN A 97 10.73 -8.36 -4.04
N ASN A 98 9.72 -9.25 -4.06
CA ASN A 98 9.77 -10.49 -4.80
C ASN A 98 9.57 -10.23 -6.32
N LYS A 99 10.52 -10.69 -7.14
CA LYS A 99 10.48 -10.53 -8.61
C LYS A 99 9.80 -11.69 -9.34
N GLY A 100 9.58 -12.83 -8.67
CA GLY A 100 8.87 -13.98 -9.21
C GLY A 100 7.36 -13.73 -9.30
N ARG A 101 6.67 -14.57 -10.07
CA ARG A 101 5.19 -14.56 -10.17
C ARG A 101 4.62 -15.33 -8.99
N PHE A 102 3.65 -14.74 -8.28
CA PHE A 102 3.00 -15.36 -7.12
C PHE A 102 1.67 -14.70 -6.80
N ILE A 103 0.88 -15.36 -5.98
CA ILE A 103 -0.29 -14.80 -5.28
C ILE A 103 -0.14 -15.10 -3.80
N ALA A 104 -0.14 -14.08 -2.95
CA ALA A 104 -0.07 -14.23 -1.50
C ALA A 104 -1.41 -13.86 -0.87
N LYS A 105 -1.89 -14.70 0.03
CA LYS A 105 -3.18 -14.56 0.70
C LYS A 105 -3.06 -14.81 2.21
N THR A 106 -4.00 -14.24 2.96
CA THR A 106 -4.30 -14.66 4.34
C THR A 106 -5.77 -15.08 4.39
N GLY A 107 -6.02 -16.37 4.61
CA GLY A 107 -7.35 -16.93 4.42
C GLY A 107 -7.84 -16.71 2.97
N GLN A 108 -8.96 -16.01 2.83
CA GLN A 108 -9.54 -15.68 1.51
C GLN A 108 -9.12 -14.29 0.99
N GLN A 109 -8.43 -13.48 1.80
CA GLN A 109 -8.06 -12.12 1.46
C GLN A 109 -6.73 -12.08 0.70
N LEU A 110 -6.69 -11.30 -0.38
CA LEU A 110 -5.46 -11.00 -1.11
C LEU A 110 -4.58 -10.06 -0.28
N ILE A 111 -3.32 -10.44 -0.09
CA ILE A 111 -2.29 -9.56 0.47
C ILE A 111 -1.57 -8.85 -0.68
N CYS A 112 -0.97 -9.63 -1.57
CA CYS A 112 -0.17 -9.16 -2.67
C CYS A 112 -0.14 -10.23 -3.78
N ALA A 113 -0.09 -9.79 -5.04
CA ALA A 113 0.14 -10.69 -6.17
C ALA A 113 1.12 -10.05 -7.16
N ARG A 114 1.90 -10.89 -7.87
CA ARG A 114 2.69 -10.44 -9.00
C ARG A 114 2.37 -11.31 -10.20
N ILE A 115 1.72 -10.71 -11.19
CA ILE A 115 1.18 -11.38 -12.38
C ILE A 115 1.39 -10.50 -13.63
N PRO A 116 1.32 -11.06 -14.85
CA PRO A 116 1.33 -10.26 -16.09
C PRO A 116 0.10 -9.35 -16.21
N SER A 117 0.31 -8.11 -16.67
CA SER A 117 -0.79 -7.15 -16.89
C SER A 117 -1.82 -7.63 -17.93
N SER A 118 -1.40 -8.44 -18.90
CA SER A 118 -2.28 -9.02 -19.92
C SER A 118 -3.47 -9.79 -19.35
N ILE A 119 -3.28 -10.42 -18.16
CA ILE A 119 -4.33 -11.24 -17.52
C ILE A 119 -5.42 -10.37 -16.87
N ILE A 120 -5.08 -9.13 -16.52
CA ILE A 120 -5.97 -8.23 -15.78
C ILE A 120 -6.54 -7.10 -16.64
N LYS A 121 -6.06 -6.91 -17.87
CA LYS A 121 -6.57 -5.87 -18.77
C LYS A 121 -8.06 -6.05 -19.09
N ASP A 122 -8.51 -7.30 -19.19
CA ASP A 122 -9.89 -7.65 -19.52
C ASP A 122 -10.82 -7.73 -18.29
N ILE A 123 -10.29 -7.47 -17.10
CA ILE A 123 -11.11 -7.43 -15.89
C ILE A 123 -11.84 -6.09 -15.84
N ASP A 124 -13.16 -6.13 -15.74
CA ASP A 124 -13.98 -4.93 -15.56
C ASP A 124 -13.51 -4.18 -14.29
N ASN A 125 -13.05 -2.95 -14.51
CA ASN A 125 -12.37 -2.15 -13.50
C ASN A 125 -13.34 -1.25 -12.71
N ASN A 126 -14.65 -1.41 -12.91
CA ASN A 126 -15.65 -0.57 -12.25
C ASN A 126 -15.85 -0.92 -10.77
N ASN A 127 -15.49 -2.15 -10.37
CA ASN A 127 -15.64 -2.62 -8.99
C ASN A 127 -14.33 -3.22 -8.47
N SER A 128 -13.67 -2.54 -7.53
CA SER A 128 -12.42 -3.00 -6.91
C SER A 128 -12.56 -4.35 -6.20
N TYR A 129 -13.72 -4.66 -5.65
CA TYR A 129 -13.98 -5.90 -4.92
C TYR A 129 -14.07 -7.12 -5.86
N GLU A 130 -14.70 -6.94 -7.02
CA GLU A 130 -14.77 -7.97 -8.05
C GLU A 130 -13.39 -8.25 -8.64
N PHE A 131 -12.59 -7.21 -8.83
CA PHE A 131 -11.22 -7.33 -9.32
C PHE A 131 -10.40 -8.27 -8.44
N ILE A 132 -10.42 -8.07 -7.12
CA ILE A 132 -9.73 -8.95 -6.16
C ILE A 132 -10.27 -10.39 -6.22
N GLY A 133 -11.59 -10.55 -6.32
CA GLY A 133 -12.23 -11.85 -6.42
C GLY A 133 -11.78 -12.64 -7.66
N LYS A 134 -11.59 -11.98 -8.79
CA LYS A 134 -11.08 -12.59 -10.02
C LYS A 134 -9.62 -13.01 -9.89
N ILE A 135 -8.73 -12.13 -9.37
CA ILE A 135 -7.31 -12.45 -9.15
C ILE A 135 -7.15 -13.65 -8.21
N SER A 136 -7.98 -13.73 -7.18
CA SER A 136 -7.92 -14.81 -6.21
C SER A 136 -8.24 -16.21 -6.78
N LYS A 137 -8.85 -16.28 -7.96
CA LYS A 137 -9.24 -17.54 -8.63
C LYS A 137 -8.18 -18.08 -9.58
N PHE A 138 -7.10 -17.34 -9.87
CA PHE A 138 -6.05 -17.83 -10.77
C PHE A 138 -5.29 -19.00 -10.13
N LYS A 139 -5.40 -20.18 -10.74
CA LYS A 139 -4.77 -21.43 -10.26
C LYS A 139 -3.35 -21.63 -10.75
N ASP A 140 -2.94 -20.94 -11.81
CA ASP A 140 -1.67 -21.16 -12.51
C ASP A 140 -0.45 -20.51 -11.80
N TYR A 141 -0.67 -19.91 -10.64
CA TYR A 141 0.37 -19.23 -9.87
C TYR A 141 0.59 -19.89 -8.52
N SER A 142 1.83 -19.89 -8.05
CA SER A 142 2.13 -20.37 -6.70
C SER A 142 1.35 -19.52 -5.68
N ILE A 143 0.43 -20.17 -4.97
CA ILE A 143 -0.36 -19.53 -3.91
C ILE A 143 0.40 -19.69 -2.60
N LYS A 144 0.76 -18.55 -1.99
CA LYS A 144 1.40 -18.50 -0.67
C LYS A 144 0.36 -18.13 0.37
N GLN A 145 0.08 -19.04 1.29
CA GLN A 145 -0.69 -18.70 2.48
C GLN A 145 0.27 -18.13 3.54
N ILE A 146 -0.10 -17.00 4.11
CA ILE A 146 0.71 -16.29 5.10
C ILE A 146 -0.14 -16.04 6.33
N ASP A 147 0.17 -16.75 7.41
CA ASP A 147 -0.45 -16.55 8.72
C ASP A 147 0.34 -15.49 9.49
N SER A 148 0.03 -14.23 9.24
CA SER A 148 0.66 -13.13 9.94
C SER A 148 -0.25 -11.90 9.94
N ASN A 149 0.15 -10.86 10.66
CA ASN A 149 -0.52 -9.56 10.68
C ASN A 149 -0.26 -8.76 9.39
N CYS A 150 -0.29 -9.43 8.22
CA CYS A 150 -0.03 -8.81 6.93
C CYS A 150 -1.09 -7.80 6.50
N LEU A 151 -2.31 -7.90 7.03
CA LEU A 151 -3.40 -6.97 6.77
C LEU A 151 -3.84 -6.30 8.07
N ILE A 152 -4.07 -5.01 7.99
CA ILE A 152 -4.67 -4.22 9.07
C ILE A 152 -6.20 -4.35 8.94
N LYS A 153 -6.87 -4.79 9.99
CA LYS A 153 -8.29 -5.17 9.94
C LYS A 153 -9.22 -4.10 10.48
N TYR A 154 -8.74 -3.28 11.41
CA TYR A 154 -9.55 -2.31 12.15
C TYR A 154 -8.79 -1.01 12.41
N PRO A 155 -9.46 0.11 12.69
CA PRO A 155 -8.83 1.40 12.96
C PRO A 155 -7.82 1.36 14.13
N TRP A 156 -8.09 0.61 15.18
CA TRP A 156 -7.18 0.51 16.34
C TRP A 156 -5.90 -0.25 16.02
N ASP A 157 -5.96 -1.27 15.13
CA ASP A 157 -4.76 -1.94 14.62
C ASP A 157 -3.92 -0.96 13.82
N TYR A 158 -4.59 -0.12 13.02
CA TYR A 158 -3.93 0.92 12.22
C TYR A 158 -3.19 1.94 13.11
N ILE A 159 -3.81 2.37 14.21
CA ILE A 159 -3.19 3.29 15.17
C ILE A 159 -1.95 2.64 15.80
N LYS A 160 -2.05 1.38 16.22
CA LYS A 160 -0.93 0.63 16.79
C LYS A 160 0.25 0.52 15.80
N GLU A 161 -0.02 0.10 14.58
CA GLU A 161 1.00 -0.05 13.54
C GLU A 161 1.60 1.30 13.13
N SER A 162 0.81 2.37 13.15
CA SER A 162 1.28 3.73 12.92
C SER A 162 2.31 4.17 13.96
N GLY A 163 2.09 3.83 15.23
CA GLY A 163 3.05 4.08 16.31
C GLY A 163 4.38 3.34 16.12
N GLU A 164 4.33 2.07 15.69
CA GLU A 164 5.54 1.31 15.35
C GLU A 164 6.29 1.92 14.15
N SER A 165 5.56 2.40 13.14
CA SER A 165 6.14 3.07 11.99
C SER A 165 6.86 4.36 12.39
N ILE A 166 6.29 5.18 13.28
CA ILE A 166 6.95 6.39 13.81
C ILE A 166 8.27 6.02 14.50
N ASN A 167 8.26 5.00 15.35
CA ASN A 167 9.47 4.57 16.06
C ASN A 167 10.58 4.11 15.10
N LYS A 168 10.25 3.39 14.03
CA LYS A 168 11.20 2.98 12.99
C LYS A 168 11.77 4.20 12.25
N GLN A 169 10.93 5.14 11.88
CA GLN A 169 11.32 6.36 11.18
C GLN A 169 12.20 7.26 12.05
N TYR A 170 11.85 7.43 13.33
CA TYR A 170 12.65 8.20 14.28
C TYR A 170 14.07 7.64 14.40
N LYS A 171 14.24 6.32 14.53
CA LYS A 171 15.56 5.69 14.58
C LYS A 171 16.36 5.92 13.29
N PHE A 172 15.69 5.99 12.14
CA PHE A 172 16.33 6.25 10.86
C PHE A 172 16.78 7.72 10.74
N PHE A 173 15.97 8.67 11.20
CA PHE A 173 16.32 10.10 11.22
C PHE A 173 17.49 10.39 12.16
N ASN A 174 17.50 9.82 13.35
CA ASN A 174 18.60 9.99 14.30
C ASN A 174 19.94 9.47 13.76
N LYS A 175 19.96 8.29 13.11
CA LYS A 175 21.19 7.80 12.45
C LYS A 175 21.70 8.75 11.36
N ARG A 176 20.82 9.51 10.70
CA ARG A 176 21.21 10.52 9.71
C ARG A 176 21.72 11.81 10.35
N SER A 177 21.19 12.20 11.49
CA SER A 177 21.64 13.40 12.22
C SER A 177 23.04 13.24 12.82
N ASP A 178 23.40 12.04 13.27
CA ASP A 178 24.74 11.74 13.76
C ASP A 178 25.84 11.88 12.66
N ASN A 179 25.45 11.78 11.39
CA ASN A 179 26.34 12.03 10.25
C ASN A 179 26.37 13.49 9.78
N LYS A 180 25.52 14.38 10.33
CA LYS A 180 25.55 15.81 10.09
C LYS A 180 26.05 16.53 11.34
N LYS A 181 27.36 16.55 11.54
CA LYS A 181 28.02 17.55 12.41
C LYS A 181 27.67 18.94 11.82
N ASN A 182 26.68 19.62 12.37
CA ASN A 182 26.34 21.05 12.27
C ASN A 182 24.81 21.28 12.18
N ILE A 183 24.09 20.81 13.21
CA ILE A 183 22.84 21.46 13.57
C ILE A 183 23.11 22.14 14.91
N LYS A 184 23.44 23.43 14.89
CA LYS A 184 23.33 24.28 16.07
C LYS A 184 21.86 24.32 16.46
N LEU A 185 21.50 23.62 17.50
CA LEU A 185 20.24 23.86 18.20
C LEU A 185 20.34 25.29 18.77
N ILE A 186 19.59 26.19 18.17
CA ILE A 186 19.34 27.51 18.78
C ILE A 186 18.34 27.26 19.92
N SER A 187 18.87 26.85 21.07
CA SER A 187 18.16 26.90 22.34
C SER A 187 18.82 27.97 23.18
N ASP A 188 18.55 29.21 22.87
CA ASP A 188 18.80 30.32 23.78
C ASP A 188 17.69 31.36 23.64
N SER A 189 16.58 31.10 24.28
CA SER A 189 15.74 32.14 24.81
C SER A 189 15.82 32.06 26.33
N LYS A 190 16.92 32.58 26.84
CA LYS A 190 16.99 33.02 28.25
C LYS A 190 16.44 34.43 28.34
N LYS A 191 15.50 34.57 29.26
CA LYS A 191 14.97 35.74 29.95
C LYS A 191 13.79 36.41 29.30
#